data_9b181b6e0aab8e8ea28ba33bb6d4af95
#
_entry.id   9b181b6e0aab8e8ea28ba33bb6d4af95
#
_cell.length_a   1.000
_cell.length_b   1.000
_cell.length_c   1.000
_cell.angle_alpha   90.00
_cell.angle_beta   90.00
_cell.angle_gamma   90.00
#
_symmetry.space_group_name_H-M   'P 1'
#
loop_
_entity.id
_entity.type
_entity.pdbx_description
1 polymer ?
#
loop_
_entity_poly.entity_id
_entity_poly.type
_entity_poly.pdbx_seq_one_letter_code
_entity_poly.pdbx_strand_id
1 'polypeptide(L)'
;MPALICGSLAFDTITNFPGRFAQQILPEQVHILNVSFLVPTLRREWGGCAGNIAYTLKQLGGEPVILAALGNDGGEYLARLQSLGLDTSQVLVEPAEHTAQCMIITDADNNQITAFHPGAMSVAHHARVPTPAQRADLAIGIIAPDGREAMRDHAHQMHAAGIPFIFDPGQQLPQFDGAEHREIVGMARWVAVNDYEARMLCERVGCDLPTLSRTPGLEGLVVTLAAEGCDVWQRGEVVRVPGVVAREVLDPTGCGDAFRAGLLYGLERGWTLVRSAALGNRLGALKISSRGGQNHRLEPSIVGN
;
A
#
# COMPACT_ATOMS: atom_id res chain seq x y z
N MET A 1 0.31 -16.94 -11.60
CA MET A 1 1.12 -16.12 -12.53
C MET A 1 1.73 -14.96 -11.76
N PRO A 2 2.90 -14.45 -12.14
CA PRO A 2 3.55 -13.38 -11.38
C PRO A 2 2.76 -12.06 -11.43
N ALA A 3 2.73 -11.38 -10.25
CA ALA A 3 2.14 -10.05 -10.09
C ALA A 3 3.25 -9.03 -9.79
N LEU A 4 3.33 -7.95 -10.56
CA LEU A 4 4.28 -6.87 -10.34
C LEU A 4 3.76 -5.88 -9.31
N ILE A 5 4.52 -5.67 -8.25
CA ILE A 5 4.14 -4.78 -7.14
C ILE A 5 5.09 -3.58 -7.14
N CYS A 6 4.62 -2.47 -7.69
CA CYS A 6 5.30 -1.18 -7.62
C CYS A 6 4.83 -0.44 -6.37
N GLY A 7 5.77 -0.05 -5.53
CA GLY A 7 5.46 0.64 -4.29
C GLY A 7 6.68 0.73 -3.37
N SER A 8 6.52 1.35 -2.22
CA SER A 8 7.61 1.58 -1.27
C SER A 8 8.06 0.32 -0.54
N LEU A 9 9.36 0.30 -0.19
CA LEU A 9 9.95 -0.50 0.87
C LEU A 9 10.46 0.47 1.93
N ALA A 10 10.05 0.28 3.19
CA ALA A 10 10.37 1.20 4.27
C ALA A 10 10.61 0.47 5.59
N PHE A 11 11.31 1.13 6.51
CA PHE A 11 11.34 0.72 7.90
C PHE A 11 10.39 1.57 8.73
N ASP A 12 9.62 0.93 9.60
CA ASP A 12 8.79 1.60 10.59
C ASP A 12 9.48 1.52 11.95
N THR A 13 10.03 2.65 12.42
CA THR A 13 10.63 2.78 13.73
C THR A 13 9.58 3.32 14.69
N ILE A 14 9.10 2.45 15.59
CA ILE A 14 7.99 2.74 16.50
C ILE A 14 8.50 2.80 17.92
N THR A 15 8.23 3.93 18.58
CA THR A 15 8.62 4.20 19.97
C THR A 15 7.40 4.56 20.79
N ASN A 16 7.45 4.27 22.10
CA ASN A 16 6.38 4.64 23.01
C ASN A 16 6.91 5.62 24.06
N PHE A 17 6.25 6.77 24.16
CA PHE A 17 6.44 7.74 25.22
C PHE A 17 5.44 7.45 26.34
N PRO A 18 5.89 7.14 27.58
CA PRO A 18 4.99 6.75 28.68
C PRO A 18 4.19 7.92 29.26
N GLY A 19 4.49 9.17 28.87
CA GLY A 19 3.75 10.36 29.23
C GLY A 19 2.72 10.76 28.17
N ARG A 20 2.21 11.98 28.28
CA ARG A 20 1.26 12.58 27.34
C ARG A 20 1.89 13.78 26.65
N PHE A 21 1.75 13.89 25.34
CA PHE A 21 2.26 15.03 24.58
C PHE A 21 1.69 16.36 25.10
N ALA A 22 0.40 16.36 25.45
CA ALA A 22 -0.26 17.56 26.01
C ALA A 22 0.37 18.09 27.32
N GLN A 23 1.16 17.28 28.02
CA GLN A 23 1.89 17.69 29.22
C GLN A 23 3.29 18.23 28.94
N GLN A 24 3.82 17.98 27.73
CA GLN A 24 5.17 18.35 27.32
C GLN A 24 5.16 19.48 26.27
N ILE A 25 4.10 19.58 25.47
CA ILE A 25 3.94 20.58 24.42
C ILE A 25 3.01 21.65 24.95
N LEU A 26 3.55 22.87 25.21
CA LEU A 26 2.77 24.01 25.67
C LEU A 26 2.17 24.74 24.46
N PRO A 27 0.83 24.80 24.30
CA PRO A 27 0.20 25.38 23.13
C PRO A 27 0.64 26.81 22.82
N GLU A 28 0.84 27.61 23.84
CA GLU A 28 1.27 29.01 23.75
C GLU A 28 2.75 29.20 23.36
N GLN A 29 3.55 28.12 23.38
CA GLN A 29 4.99 28.14 23.05
C GLN A 29 5.34 27.33 21.82
N VAL A 30 4.37 26.89 21.02
CA VAL A 30 4.60 26.07 19.80
C VAL A 30 5.52 26.78 18.80
N HIS A 31 5.55 28.11 18.78
CA HIS A 31 6.42 28.91 17.90
C HIS A 31 7.93 28.83 18.23
N ILE A 32 8.30 28.30 19.40
CA ILE A 32 9.69 28.07 19.85
C ILE A 32 9.85 26.67 20.42
N LEU A 33 9.16 25.70 19.84
CA LEU A 33 9.10 24.32 20.33
C LEU A 33 10.49 23.67 20.38
N ASN A 34 10.92 23.28 21.59
CA ASN A 34 12.10 22.46 21.82
C ASN A 34 11.74 21.38 22.85
N VAL A 35 11.27 20.24 22.37
CA VAL A 35 10.76 19.15 23.20
C VAL A 35 11.58 17.88 22.95
N SER A 36 11.94 17.19 24.05
CA SER A 36 12.62 15.90 24.01
C SER A 36 11.78 14.85 24.72
N PHE A 37 11.53 13.74 24.05
CA PHE A 37 10.79 12.60 24.61
C PHE A 37 11.74 11.48 24.98
N LEU A 38 11.76 11.07 26.26
CA LEU A 38 12.43 9.85 26.66
C LEU A 38 11.53 8.65 26.32
N VAL A 39 11.96 7.85 25.35
CA VAL A 39 11.22 6.68 24.86
C VAL A 39 11.97 5.38 25.27
N PRO A 40 11.50 4.66 26.31
CA PRO A 40 12.20 3.50 26.84
C PRO A 40 12.12 2.27 25.93
N THR A 41 11.22 2.28 24.94
CA THR A 41 11.04 1.15 24.03
C THR A 41 11.16 1.62 22.59
N LEU A 42 11.88 0.83 21.79
CA LEU A 42 12.00 1.01 20.34
C LEU A 42 11.82 -0.34 19.66
N ARG A 43 11.00 -0.39 18.64
CA ARG A 43 10.92 -1.54 17.74
C ARG A 43 11.07 -1.06 16.30
N ARG A 44 11.73 -1.86 15.49
CA ARG A 44 11.85 -1.64 14.05
C ARG A 44 11.06 -2.74 13.34
N GLU A 45 10.14 -2.34 12.49
CA GLU A 45 9.29 -3.23 11.70
C GLU A 45 9.61 -3.08 10.21
N TRP A 46 9.36 -4.15 9.49
CA TRP A 46 9.41 -4.15 8.03
C TRP A 46 8.11 -3.55 7.51
N GLY A 47 8.22 -2.50 6.71
CA GLY A 47 7.08 -1.72 6.22
C GLY A 47 7.21 -1.39 4.75
N GLY A 48 6.43 -0.41 4.30
CA GLY A 48 6.28 -0.05 2.90
C GLY A 48 5.24 -0.89 2.18
N CYS A 49 4.45 -0.24 1.33
CA CYS A 49 3.27 -0.86 0.71
C CYS A 49 3.65 -2.07 -0.15
N ALA A 50 4.74 -1.98 -0.96
CA ALA A 50 5.15 -3.11 -1.78
C ALA A 50 5.58 -4.33 -0.94
N GLY A 51 6.35 -4.10 0.14
CA GLY A 51 6.77 -5.18 1.03
C GLY A 51 5.59 -5.88 1.71
N ASN A 52 4.63 -5.10 2.20
CA ASN A 52 3.44 -5.61 2.89
C ASN A 52 2.50 -6.40 1.95
N ILE A 53 2.26 -5.86 0.74
CA ILE A 53 1.44 -6.53 -0.28
C ILE A 53 2.11 -7.83 -0.72
N ALA A 54 3.42 -7.79 -1.03
CA ALA A 54 4.19 -8.95 -1.47
C ALA A 54 4.21 -10.05 -0.42
N TYR A 55 4.42 -9.69 0.85
CA TYR A 55 4.40 -10.63 1.98
C TYR A 55 3.07 -11.39 2.07
N THR A 56 1.95 -10.66 2.00
CA THR A 56 0.62 -11.27 2.08
C THR A 56 0.30 -12.10 0.84
N LEU A 57 0.61 -11.60 -0.37
CA LEU A 57 0.38 -12.33 -1.61
C LEU A 57 1.18 -13.63 -1.67
N LYS A 58 2.43 -13.61 -1.17
CA LYS A 58 3.27 -14.83 -1.09
C LYS A 58 2.64 -15.89 -0.21
N GLN A 59 2.10 -15.51 0.95
CA GLN A 59 1.43 -16.45 1.84
C GLN A 59 0.15 -17.06 1.24
N LEU A 60 -0.53 -16.34 0.34
CA LEU A 60 -1.65 -16.85 -0.44
C LEU A 60 -1.21 -17.87 -1.52
N GLY A 61 0.10 -18.06 -1.72
CA GLY A 61 0.65 -18.89 -2.80
C GLY A 61 0.72 -18.15 -4.15
N GLY A 62 0.69 -16.82 -4.13
CA GLY A 62 0.98 -15.98 -5.30
C GLY A 62 2.48 -15.84 -5.56
N GLU A 63 2.82 -15.22 -6.68
CA GLU A 63 4.19 -15.00 -7.15
C GLU A 63 4.47 -13.50 -7.28
N PRO A 64 4.69 -12.78 -6.17
CA PRO A 64 4.97 -11.35 -6.22
C PRO A 64 6.38 -11.07 -6.75
N VAL A 65 6.48 -10.09 -7.65
CA VAL A 65 7.71 -9.46 -8.14
C VAL A 65 7.73 -8.04 -7.63
N ILE A 66 8.74 -7.68 -6.82
CA ILE A 66 8.80 -6.36 -6.18
C ILE A 66 9.60 -5.40 -7.05
N LEU A 67 8.97 -4.31 -7.48
CA LEU A 67 9.60 -3.16 -8.11
C LEU A 67 9.59 -1.99 -7.12
N ALA A 68 10.74 -1.73 -6.50
CA ALA A 68 10.89 -0.76 -5.42
C ALA A 68 12.35 -0.30 -5.29
N ALA A 69 12.62 0.64 -4.39
CA ALA A 69 13.96 1.05 -4.06
C ALA A 69 14.29 0.88 -2.58
N LEU A 70 15.52 0.45 -2.30
CA LEU A 70 16.15 0.42 -0.99
C LEU A 70 17.39 1.32 -1.01
N GLY A 71 17.77 1.86 0.13
CA GLY A 71 19.01 2.61 0.30
C GLY A 71 20.19 1.74 0.73
N ASN A 72 21.30 2.39 1.07
CA ASN A 72 22.56 1.76 1.49
C ASN A 72 22.43 0.92 2.78
N ASP A 73 21.39 1.16 3.60
CA ASP A 73 21.05 0.43 4.82
C ASP A 73 19.99 -0.65 4.60
N GLY A 74 19.53 -0.85 3.35
CA GLY A 74 18.46 -1.77 2.99
C GLY A 74 18.87 -3.25 2.89
N GLY A 75 20.14 -3.59 3.08
CA GLY A 75 20.65 -4.95 2.88
C GLY A 75 19.96 -6.01 3.75
N GLU A 76 19.64 -5.69 4.99
CA GLU A 76 18.90 -6.58 5.90
C GLU A 76 17.47 -6.83 5.42
N TYR A 77 16.80 -5.79 4.90
CA TYR A 77 15.46 -5.93 4.34
C TYR A 77 15.47 -6.78 3.07
N LEU A 78 16.43 -6.53 2.17
CA LEU A 78 16.58 -7.33 0.95
C LEU A 78 16.80 -8.81 1.28
N ALA A 79 17.71 -9.12 2.22
CA ALA A 79 17.96 -10.48 2.66
C ALA A 79 16.70 -11.15 3.25
N ARG A 80 15.89 -10.41 4.02
CA ARG A 80 14.62 -10.90 4.53
C ARG A 80 13.64 -11.24 3.40
N LEU A 81 13.44 -10.34 2.44
CA LEU A 81 12.54 -10.59 1.30
C LEU A 81 12.96 -11.86 0.54
N GLN A 82 14.26 -12.02 0.31
CA GLN A 82 14.83 -13.21 -0.33
C GLN A 82 14.60 -14.48 0.51
N SER A 83 14.75 -14.41 1.83
CA SER A 83 14.50 -15.54 2.73
C SER A 83 13.03 -15.99 2.75
N LEU A 84 12.12 -15.09 2.44
CA LEU A 84 10.69 -15.36 2.24
C LEU A 84 10.37 -15.93 0.84
N GLY A 85 11.38 -16.07 -0.02
CA GLY A 85 11.23 -16.55 -1.39
C GLY A 85 10.50 -15.56 -2.30
N LEU A 86 10.64 -14.26 -2.03
CA LEU A 86 10.10 -13.18 -2.86
C LEU A 86 11.06 -12.87 -4.01
N ASP A 87 10.52 -12.57 -5.20
CA ASP A 87 11.33 -12.13 -6.34
C ASP A 87 11.71 -10.65 -6.14
N THR A 88 12.98 -10.42 -5.85
CA THR A 88 13.59 -9.10 -5.62
C THR A 88 14.46 -8.64 -6.80
N SER A 89 14.34 -9.29 -7.96
CA SER A 89 15.17 -8.99 -9.14
C SER A 89 14.98 -7.58 -9.69
N GLN A 90 13.87 -6.93 -9.34
CA GLN A 90 13.53 -5.56 -9.74
C GLN A 90 13.69 -4.55 -8.59
N VAL A 91 14.27 -4.96 -7.45
CA VAL A 91 14.57 -4.04 -6.36
C VAL A 91 15.86 -3.29 -6.67
N LEU A 92 15.75 -1.97 -6.80
CA LEU A 92 16.89 -1.06 -6.94
C LEU A 92 17.55 -0.85 -5.56
N VAL A 93 18.87 -0.91 -5.49
CA VAL A 93 19.62 -0.45 -4.32
C VAL A 93 20.33 0.85 -4.68
N GLU A 94 19.93 1.95 -4.05
CA GLU A 94 20.51 3.27 -4.28
C GLU A 94 21.55 3.57 -3.18
N PRO A 95 22.85 3.53 -3.49
CA PRO A 95 23.88 3.65 -2.47
C PRO A 95 24.05 5.07 -1.91
N ALA A 96 23.52 6.08 -2.60
CA ALA A 96 23.57 7.48 -2.16
C ALA A 96 22.46 7.84 -1.17
N GLU A 97 21.45 6.99 -1.04
CA GLU A 97 20.27 7.26 -0.20
C GLU A 97 20.17 6.26 0.96
N HIS A 98 19.41 6.63 1.98
CA HIS A 98 18.89 5.69 2.99
C HIS A 98 17.58 5.07 2.51
N THR A 99 17.25 3.90 3.00
CA THR A 99 15.91 3.31 2.84
C THR A 99 14.86 4.22 3.46
N ALA A 100 13.67 4.29 2.87
CA ALA A 100 12.57 5.06 3.43
C ALA A 100 12.29 4.65 4.88
N GLN A 101 12.02 5.63 5.75
CA GLN A 101 11.77 5.40 7.18
C GLN A 101 10.58 6.21 7.68
N CYS A 102 9.69 5.51 8.38
CA CYS A 102 8.63 6.11 9.17
C CYS A 102 9.02 6.07 10.65
N MET A 103 9.23 7.22 11.28
CA MET A 103 9.58 7.34 12.69
C MET A 103 8.34 7.77 13.46
N ILE A 104 7.83 6.92 14.31
CA ILE A 104 6.56 7.09 15.01
C ILE A 104 6.82 7.11 16.52
N ILE A 105 6.37 8.18 17.19
CA ILE A 105 6.32 8.26 18.64
C ILE A 105 4.85 8.24 19.05
N THR A 106 4.45 7.29 19.89
CA THR A 106 3.08 7.18 20.42
C THR A 106 3.06 7.51 21.91
N ASP A 107 2.16 8.37 22.36
CA ASP A 107 1.98 8.71 23.77
C ASP A 107 1.00 7.77 24.50
N ALA A 108 0.80 8.00 25.80
CA ALA A 108 -0.09 7.19 26.63
C ALA A 108 -1.58 7.27 26.25
N ASP A 109 -1.99 8.31 25.53
CA ASP A 109 -3.35 8.49 25.03
C ASP A 109 -3.51 8.04 23.55
N ASN A 110 -2.52 7.31 23.01
CA ASN A 110 -2.43 6.89 21.60
C ASN A 110 -2.35 8.03 20.57
N ASN A 111 -1.98 9.25 20.98
CA ASN A 111 -1.61 10.28 20.02
C ASN A 111 -0.26 9.94 19.38
N GLN A 112 -0.08 10.32 18.12
CA GLN A 112 1.14 10.02 17.37
C GLN A 112 1.78 11.30 16.81
N ILE A 113 3.11 11.34 16.92
CA ILE A 113 3.96 12.26 16.15
C ILE A 113 4.75 11.40 15.19
N THR A 114 4.62 11.69 13.89
CA THR A 114 5.25 10.91 12.83
C THR A 114 6.15 11.80 12.00
N ALA A 115 7.39 11.37 11.79
CA ALA A 115 8.29 11.92 10.79
C ALA A 115 8.55 10.84 9.72
N PHE A 116 8.39 11.21 8.46
CA PHE A 116 8.64 10.31 7.32
C PHE A 116 9.82 10.83 6.50
N HIS A 117 10.84 9.98 6.35
CA HIS A 117 11.98 10.21 5.48
C HIS A 117 11.83 9.33 4.23
N PRO A 118 11.66 9.90 3.04
CA PRO A 118 11.43 9.11 1.82
C PRO A 118 12.69 8.38 1.31
N GLY A 119 13.89 8.94 1.51
CA GLY A 119 15.15 8.33 1.07
C GLY A 119 15.08 7.79 -0.36
N ALA A 120 15.51 6.54 -0.55
CA ALA A 120 15.54 5.86 -1.86
C ALA A 120 14.19 5.80 -2.57
N MET A 121 13.06 5.91 -1.85
CA MET A 121 11.72 6.04 -2.44
C MET A 121 11.63 7.25 -3.38
N SER A 122 12.35 8.34 -3.10
CA SER A 122 12.38 9.55 -3.93
C SER A 122 12.95 9.30 -5.33
N VAL A 123 13.79 8.29 -5.49
CA VAL A 123 14.46 7.92 -6.75
C VAL A 123 14.02 6.55 -7.28
N ALA A 124 12.94 6.00 -6.75
CA ALA A 124 12.38 4.70 -7.18
C ALA A 124 12.00 4.66 -8.67
N HIS A 125 11.79 5.81 -9.31
CA HIS A 125 11.57 5.93 -10.76
C HIS A 125 12.78 5.50 -11.61
N HIS A 126 13.97 5.37 -11.02
CA HIS A 126 15.13 4.77 -11.69
C HIS A 126 14.96 3.26 -11.93
N ALA A 127 14.20 2.55 -11.07
CA ALA A 127 13.75 1.20 -11.35
C ALA A 127 12.74 1.22 -12.50
N ARG A 128 12.75 0.20 -13.36
CA ARG A 128 11.90 0.17 -14.55
C ARG A 128 11.02 -1.07 -14.57
N VAL A 129 9.78 -0.89 -15.00
CA VAL A 129 8.89 -2.02 -15.29
C VAL A 129 9.53 -2.88 -16.36
N PRO A 130 9.70 -4.21 -16.13
CA PRO A 130 10.26 -5.11 -17.13
C PRO A 130 9.44 -5.09 -18.42
N THR A 131 10.14 -5.03 -19.56
CA THR A 131 9.49 -5.14 -20.86
C THR A 131 8.91 -6.54 -21.07
N PRO A 132 7.92 -6.72 -21.97
CA PRO A 132 7.41 -8.06 -22.32
C PRO A 132 8.48 -9.04 -22.82
N ALA A 133 9.57 -8.52 -23.43
CA ALA A 133 10.71 -9.34 -23.83
C ALA A 133 11.53 -9.88 -22.64
N GLN A 134 11.54 -9.17 -21.52
CA GLN A 134 12.22 -9.57 -20.28
C GLN A 134 11.34 -10.45 -19.38
N ARG A 135 10.05 -10.13 -19.28
CA ARG A 135 9.09 -10.79 -18.37
C ARG A 135 7.71 -10.90 -19.04
N ALA A 136 7.57 -11.81 -20.01
CA ALA A 136 6.28 -12.07 -20.66
C ALA A 136 5.24 -12.77 -19.76
N ASP A 137 5.67 -13.23 -18.58
CA ASP A 137 4.88 -13.97 -17.60
C ASP A 137 4.08 -13.06 -16.64
N LEU A 138 4.37 -11.75 -16.61
CA LEU A 138 3.67 -10.80 -15.75
C LEU A 138 2.21 -10.65 -16.18
N ALA A 139 1.29 -11.07 -15.32
CA ALA A 139 -0.14 -11.12 -15.64
C ALA A 139 -0.91 -9.88 -15.17
N ILE A 140 -0.47 -9.26 -14.08
CA ILE A 140 -1.14 -8.15 -13.41
C ILE A 140 -0.11 -7.34 -12.62
N GLY A 141 -0.43 -6.08 -12.32
CA GLY A 141 0.36 -5.28 -11.40
C GLY A 141 -0.48 -4.43 -10.48
N ILE A 142 0.23 -3.73 -9.59
CA ILE A 142 -0.32 -2.67 -8.76
C ILE A 142 0.66 -1.50 -8.72
N ILE A 143 0.14 -0.29 -8.83
CA ILE A 143 0.84 0.96 -8.52
C ILE A 143 0.35 1.36 -7.13
N ALA A 144 1.11 0.99 -6.11
CA ALA A 144 0.88 1.33 -4.71
C ALA A 144 1.71 2.57 -4.32
N PRO A 145 1.46 3.17 -3.15
CA PRO A 145 2.15 4.37 -2.71
C PRO A 145 3.68 4.28 -2.77
N ASP A 146 4.29 5.20 -3.52
CA ASP A 146 5.72 5.33 -3.75
C ASP A 146 6.07 6.80 -4.04
N GLY A 147 7.30 7.11 -4.44
CA GLY A 147 7.67 8.41 -4.96
C GLY A 147 6.77 8.81 -6.14
N ARG A 148 6.34 10.09 -6.16
CA ARG A 148 5.39 10.60 -7.16
C ARG A 148 5.82 10.26 -8.60
N GLU A 149 7.10 10.48 -8.93
CA GLU A 149 7.63 10.20 -10.27
C GLU A 149 7.61 8.70 -10.58
N ALA A 150 7.94 7.86 -9.59
CA ALA A 150 7.89 6.41 -9.75
C ALA A 150 6.47 5.93 -10.04
N MET A 151 5.47 6.37 -9.28
CA MET A 151 4.08 5.99 -9.49
C MET A 151 3.59 6.36 -10.90
N ARG A 152 3.91 7.59 -11.35
CA ARG A 152 3.54 8.04 -12.69
C ARG A 152 4.25 7.22 -13.78
N ASP A 153 5.57 7.12 -13.70
CA ASP A 153 6.39 6.47 -14.73
C ASP A 153 6.08 4.96 -14.81
N HIS A 154 5.90 4.30 -13.67
CA HIS A 154 5.55 2.87 -13.65
C HIS A 154 4.13 2.63 -14.21
N ALA A 155 3.16 3.54 -13.97
CA ALA A 155 1.84 3.44 -14.57
C ALA A 155 1.91 3.52 -16.11
N HIS A 156 2.65 4.49 -16.64
CA HIS A 156 2.89 4.59 -18.09
C HIS A 156 3.59 3.36 -18.67
N GLN A 157 4.61 2.85 -17.98
CA GLN A 157 5.36 1.68 -18.42
C GLN A 157 4.51 0.41 -18.40
N MET A 158 3.69 0.18 -17.35
CA MET A 158 2.75 -0.95 -17.31
C MET A 158 1.71 -0.86 -18.43
N HIS A 159 1.14 0.33 -18.63
CA HIS A 159 0.17 0.55 -19.71
C HIS A 159 0.80 0.26 -21.07
N ALA A 160 2.00 0.78 -21.35
CA ALA A 160 2.73 0.53 -22.59
C ALA A 160 3.11 -0.95 -22.79
N ALA A 161 3.39 -1.66 -21.69
CA ALA A 161 3.69 -3.10 -21.71
C ALA A 161 2.43 -3.99 -21.81
N GLY A 162 1.23 -3.41 -21.76
CA GLY A 162 -0.03 -4.14 -21.75
C GLY A 162 -0.30 -4.93 -20.47
N ILE A 163 0.36 -4.57 -19.36
CA ILE A 163 0.16 -5.19 -18.05
C ILE A 163 -1.03 -4.47 -17.37
N PRO A 164 -2.18 -5.15 -17.16
CA PRO A 164 -3.29 -4.56 -16.42
C PRO A 164 -2.89 -4.31 -14.97
N PHE A 165 -3.29 -3.18 -14.40
CA PHE A 165 -2.89 -2.86 -13.04
C PHE A 165 -3.99 -2.22 -12.18
N ILE A 166 -3.84 -2.37 -10.87
CA ILE A 166 -4.61 -1.65 -9.86
C ILE A 166 -3.86 -0.34 -9.57
N PHE A 167 -4.56 0.79 -9.62
CA PHE A 167 -4.04 2.07 -9.12
C PHE A 167 -4.49 2.29 -7.68
N ASP A 168 -3.53 2.37 -6.78
CA ASP A 168 -3.69 2.66 -5.36
C ASP A 168 -2.87 3.91 -5.02
N PRO A 169 -3.44 5.11 -5.11
CA PRO A 169 -2.71 6.34 -4.80
C PRO A 169 -2.37 6.46 -3.31
N GLY A 170 -3.18 5.90 -2.42
CA GLY A 170 -2.99 5.93 -0.97
C GLY A 170 -2.66 7.34 -0.46
N GLN A 171 -1.72 7.42 0.47
CA GLN A 171 -1.27 8.69 1.06
C GLN A 171 -0.53 9.61 0.07
N GLN A 172 -0.18 9.16 -1.13
CA GLN A 172 0.44 9.98 -2.18
C GLN A 172 -0.59 10.75 -3.02
N LEU A 173 -1.88 10.48 -2.84
CA LEU A 173 -2.96 11.16 -3.56
C LEU A 173 -2.82 12.71 -3.58
N PRO A 174 -2.44 13.40 -2.48
CA PRO A 174 -2.25 14.84 -2.50
C PRO A 174 -1.12 15.34 -3.41
N GLN A 175 -0.18 14.49 -3.80
CA GLN A 175 0.98 14.84 -4.61
C GLN A 175 0.65 15.00 -6.11
N PHE A 176 -0.51 14.49 -6.54
CA PHE A 176 -0.96 14.54 -7.93
C PHE A 176 -2.05 15.59 -8.11
N ASP A 177 -2.06 16.23 -9.26
CA ASP A 177 -3.17 17.09 -9.64
C ASP A 177 -4.33 16.30 -10.28
N GLY A 178 -5.43 16.98 -10.56
CA GLY A 178 -6.62 16.32 -11.11
C GLY A 178 -6.43 15.79 -12.54
N ALA A 179 -5.53 16.39 -13.33
CA ALA A 179 -5.24 15.93 -14.69
C ALA A 179 -4.43 14.64 -14.66
N GLU A 180 -3.40 14.59 -13.81
CA GLU A 180 -2.58 13.39 -13.58
C GLU A 180 -3.40 12.22 -13.03
N HIS A 181 -4.31 12.48 -12.08
CA HIS A 181 -5.23 11.44 -11.59
C HIS A 181 -6.11 10.89 -12.70
N ARG A 182 -6.71 11.75 -13.54
CA ARG A 182 -7.52 11.30 -14.68
C ARG A 182 -6.70 10.48 -15.67
N GLU A 183 -5.47 10.87 -15.92
CA GLU A 183 -4.55 10.15 -16.80
C GLU A 183 -4.25 8.75 -16.26
N ILE A 184 -3.81 8.63 -15.00
CA ILE A 184 -3.46 7.32 -14.42
C ILE A 184 -4.70 6.43 -14.27
N VAL A 185 -5.84 6.97 -13.85
CA VAL A 185 -7.11 6.23 -13.79
C VAL A 185 -7.54 5.72 -15.18
N GLY A 186 -7.31 6.53 -16.23
CA GLY A 186 -7.59 6.12 -17.62
C GLY A 186 -6.69 4.99 -18.14
N MET A 187 -5.51 4.80 -17.56
CA MET A 187 -4.59 3.70 -17.87
C MET A 187 -4.84 2.46 -16.99
N ALA A 188 -5.38 2.66 -15.78
CA ALA A 188 -5.61 1.59 -14.83
C ALA A 188 -6.81 0.71 -15.23
N ARG A 189 -6.72 -0.56 -14.89
CA ARG A 189 -7.85 -1.48 -15.05
C ARG A 189 -8.77 -1.49 -13.82
N TRP A 190 -8.21 -1.23 -12.66
CA TRP A 190 -8.92 -1.10 -11.39
C TRP A 190 -8.32 0.03 -10.55
N VAL A 191 -9.15 0.59 -9.66
CA VAL A 191 -8.71 1.56 -8.64
C VAL A 191 -9.07 1.01 -7.27
N ALA A 192 -8.18 1.15 -6.30
CA ALA A 192 -8.42 0.79 -4.91
C ALA A 192 -8.05 1.95 -3.98
N VAL A 193 -9.02 2.43 -3.21
CA VAL A 193 -8.88 3.58 -2.29
C VAL A 193 -9.66 3.32 -1.00
N ASN A 194 -9.37 4.05 0.07
CA ASN A 194 -10.28 4.12 1.21
C ASN A 194 -11.34 5.21 1.02
N ASP A 195 -12.26 5.34 1.96
CA ASP A 195 -13.38 6.30 1.90
C ASP A 195 -12.93 7.76 1.90
N TYR A 196 -11.86 8.10 2.62
CA TYR A 196 -11.26 9.42 2.62
C TYR A 196 -10.55 9.72 1.29
N GLU A 197 -9.75 8.78 0.82
CA GLU A 197 -9.05 8.87 -0.48
C GLU A 197 -10.04 8.94 -1.65
N ALA A 198 -11.15 8.20 -1.59
CA ALA A 198 -12.20 8.23 -2.60
C ALA A 198 -12.82 9.62 -2.74
N ARG A 199 -13.12 10.28 -1.62
CA ARG A 199 -13.65 11.66 -1.61
C ARG A 199 -12.64 12.63 -2.22
N MET A 200 -11.38 12.55 -1.80
CA MET A 200 -10.31 13.40 -2.30
C MET A 200 -10.06 13.16 -3.80
N LEU A 201 -10.06 11.91 -4.26
CA LEU A 201 -9.92 11.56 -5.66
C LEU A 201 -11.05 12.16 -6.50
N CYS A 202 -12.31 11.98 -6.08
CA CYS A 202 -13.48 12.55 -6.75
C CYS A 202 -13.42 14.08 -6.84
N GLU A 203 -13.02 14.74 -5.76
CA GLU A 203 -12.82 16.20 -5.73
C GLU A 203 -11.76 16.63 -6.75
N ARG A 204 -10.61 15.96 -6.79
CA ARG A 204 -9.52 16.29 -7.70
C ARG A 204 -9.84 16.01 -9.17
N VAL A 205 -10.50 14.90 -9.46
CA VAL A 205 -10.89 14.57 -10.85
C VAL A 205 -12.14 15.32 -11.30
N GLY A 206 -12.90 15.92 -10.37
CA GLY A 206 -14.10 16.72 -10.67
C GLY A 206 -15.32 15.87 -11.05
N CYS A 207 -15.45 14.63 -10.56
CA CYS A 207 -16.62 13.80 -10.77
C CYS A 207 -16.90 12.88 -9.57
N ASP A 208 -18.10 12.32 -9.49
CA ASP A 208 -18.50 11.38 -8.46
C ASP A 208 -18.06 9.92 -8.77
N LEU A 209 -18.18 9.03 -7.79
CA LEU A 209 -17.82 7.61 -7.94
C LEU A 209 -18.59 6.88 -9.05
N PRO A 210 -19.92 7.06 -9.20
CA PRO A 210 -20.65 6.49 -10.32
C PRO A 210 -20.08 6.89 -11.69
N THR A 211 -19.72 8.17 -11.86
CA THR A 211 -19.14 8.69 -13.09
C THR A 211 -17.69 8.18 -13.29
N LEU A 212 -16.88 8.21 -12.24
CA LEU A 212 -15.50 7.72 -12.26
C LEU A 212 -15.45 6.24 -12.66
N SER A 213 -16.35 5.42 -12.12
CA SER A 213 -16.42 3.98 -12.44
C SER A 213 -16.86 3.66 -13.88
N ARG A 214 -17.27 4.68 -14.66
CA ARG A 214 -17.54 4.56 -16.10
C ARG A 214 -16.40 5.01 -16.98
N THR A 215 -15.24 5.36 -16.39
CA THR A 215 -14.05 5.72 -17.18
C THR A 215 -13.73 4.61 -18.18
N PRO A 216 -13.54 4.92 -19.47
CA PRO A 216 -13.19 3.92 -20.48
C PRO A 216 -11.92 3.16 -20.09
N GLY A 217 -11.96 1.83 -20.17
CA GLY A 217 -10.83 0.96 -19.78
C GLY A 217 -10.85 0.52 -18.31
N LEU A 218 -11.52 1.27 -17.43
CA LEU A 218 -11.66 0.90 -16.02
C LEU A 218 -12.73 -0.19 -15.84
N GLU A 219 -12.36 -1.34 -15.29
CA GLU A 219 -13.29 -2.44 -14.98
C GLU A 219 -13.97 -2.28 -13.63
N GLY A 220 -13.42 -1.48 -12.73
CA GLY A 220 -14.07 -1.14 -11.48
C GLY A 220 -13.18 -0.41 -10.49
N LEU A 221 -13.83 0.04 -9.42
CA LEU A 221 -13.23 0.79 -8.35
C LEU A 221 -13.68 0.21 -7.01
N VAL A 222 -12.76 0.03 -6.08
CA VAL A 222 -13.03 -0.48 -4.75
C VAL A 222 -12.77 0.61 -3.73
N VAL A 223 -13.77 0.89 -2.89
CA VAL A 223 -13.66 1.83 -1.77
C VAL A 223 -13.74 1.05 -0.47
N THR A 224 -12.64 0.97 0.28
CA THR A 224 -12.62 0.30 1.58
C THR A 224 -13.21 1.19 2.67
N LEU A 225 -13.97 0.59 3.60
CA LEU A 225 -14.78 1.25 4.63
C LEU A 225 -14.45 0.70 6.02
N ALA A 226 -13.18 0.44 6.26
CA ALA A 226 -12.67 -0.13 7.50
C ALA A 226 -13.45 -1.41 7.93
N ALA A 227 -14.04 -1.42 9.12
CA ALA A 227 -14.77 -2.58 9.64
C ALA A 227 -16.08 -2.89 8.87
N GLU A 228 -16.62 -1.94 8.13
CA GLU A 228 -17.85 -2.14 7.33
C GLU A 228 -17.62 -2.94 6.04
N GLY A 229 -16.36 -3.14 5.64
CA GLY A 229 -15.99 -3.85 4.41
C GLY A 229 -15.61 -2.91 3.27
N CYS A 230 -16.24 -3.06 2.11
CA CYS A 230 -15.95 -2.19 0.97
C CYS A 230 -17.12 -2.07 0.00
N ASP A 231 -17.13 -0.99 -0.78
CA ASP A 231 -18.00 -0.79 -1.93
C ASP A 231 -17.24 -1.08 -3.21
N VAL A 232 -17.80 -1.90 -4.08
CA VAL A 232 -17.31 -2.20 -5.41
C VAL A 232 -18.16 -1.50 -6.45
N TRP A 233 -17.58 -0.51 -7.12
CA TRP A 233 -18.22 0.31 -8.15
C TRP A 233 -17.82 -0.19 -9.54
N GLN A 234 -18.81 -0.54 -10.36
CA GLN A 234 -18.61 -0.97 -11.74
C GLN A 234 -19.69 -0.36 -12.64
N ARG A 235 -19.30 0.37 -13.67
CA ARG A 235 -20.21 0.99 -14.66
C ARG A 235 -21.32 1.85 -14.03
N GLY A 236 -21.02 2.51 -12.92
CA GLY A 236 -21.93 3.38 -12.20
C GLY A 236 -22.83 2.70 -11.17
N GLU A 237 -22.74 1.38 -11.05
CA GLU A 237 -23.44 0.60 -10.04
C GLU A 237 -22.52 0.23 -8.89
N VAL A 238 -23.06 0.08 -7.70
CA VAL A 238 -22.32 -0.28 -6.49
C VAL A 238 -22.84 -1.59 -5.89
N VAL A 239 -21.89 -2.42 -5.47
CA VAL A 239 -22.15 -3.62 -4.67
C VAL A 239 -21.40 -3.49 -3.35
N ARG A 240 -22.13 -3.53 -2.22
CA ARG A 240 -21.54 -3.58 -0.89
C ARG A 240 -21.02 -5.00 -0.61
N VAL A 241 -19.75 -5.12 -0.27
CA VAL A 241 -19.13 -6.35 0.22
C VAL A 241 -18.93 -6.19 1.72
N PRO A 242 -19.65 -6.92 2.57
CA PRO A 242 -19.60 -6.72 4.01
C PRO A 242 -18.23 -7.02 4.59
N GLY A 243 -17.89 -6.32 5.66
CA GLY A 243 -16.68 -6.55 6.43
C GLY A 243 -16.69 -7.88 7.15
N VAL A 244 -15.51 -8.30 7.59
CA VAL A 244 -15.33 -9.49 8.42
C VAL A 244 -14.93 -9.04 9.82
N VAL A 245 -15.56 -9.62 10.83
CA VAL A 245 -15.24 -9.31 12.23
C VAL A 245 -13.84 -9.85 12.56
N ALA A 246 -12.96 -8.95 12.97
CA ALA A 246 -11.62 -9.32 13.41
C ALA A 246 -11.68 -10.03 14.79
N ARG A 247 -10.78 -10.99 15.01
CA ARG A 247 -10.66 -11.68 16.33
C ARG A 247 -10.22 -10.72 17.43
N GLU A 248 -9.33 -9.81 17.07
CA GLU A 248 -8.75 -8.80 17.95
C GLU A 248 -8.29 -7.61 17.10
N VAL A 249 -8.31 -6.41 17.66
CA VAL A 249 -7.83 -5.18 17.00
C VAL A 249 -6.55 -4.74 17.72
N LEU A 250 -5.39 -5.05 17.13
CA LEU A 250 -4.07 -4.74 17.71
C LEU A 250 -3.37 -3.62 16.95
N ASP A 251 -3.36 -3.69 15.62
CA ASP A 251 -2.57 -2.76 14.80
C ASP A 251 -3.15 -2.66 13.38
N PRO A 252 -3.64 -1.48 12.96
CA PRO A 252 -4.23 -1.27 11.63
C PRO A 252 -3.18 -1.17 10.51
N THR A 253 -1.87 -1.03 10.85
CA THR A 253 -0.79 -0.87 9.85
C THR A 253 -0.77 -2.05 8.88
N GLY A 254 -0.84 -1.78 7.58
CA GLY A 254 -0.79 -2.81 6.54
C GLY A 254 -2.11 -3.58 6.30
N CYS A 255 -3.22 -3.24 6.96
CA CYS A 255 -4.53 -3.84 6.64
C CYS A 255 -4.97 -3.54 5.21
N GLY A 256 -4.74 -2.31 4.75
CA GLY A 256 -4.97 -1.92 3.36
C GLY A 256 -4.10 -2.71 2.38
N ASP A 257 -2.83 -2.93 2.71
CA ASP A 257 -1.89 -3.71 1.90
C ASP A 257 -2.32 -5.18 1.81
N ALA A 258 -2.75 -5.78 2.93
CA ALA A 258 -3.30 -7.13 2.95
C ALA A 258 -4.57 -7.24 2.09
N PHE A 259 -5.44 -6.22 2.12
CA PHE A 259 -6.61 -6.14 1.25
C PHE A 259 -6.19 -6.10 -0.23
N ARG A 260 -5.20 -5.27 -0.62
CA ARG A 260 -4.67 -5.19 -2.00
C ARG A 260 -4.06 -6.51 -2.47
N ALA A 261 -3.39 -7.24 -1.58
CA ALA A 261 -2.90 -8.59 -1.88
C ALA A 261 -4.04 -9.56 -2.22
N GLY A 262 -5.18 -9.45 -1.53
CA GLY A 262 -6.40 -10.21 -1.84
C GLY A 262 -7.00 -9.86 -3.20
N LEU A 263 -7.02 -8.57 -3.56
CA LEU A 263 -7.43 -8.14 -4.89
C LEU A 263 -6.53 -8.74 -5.97
N LEU A 264 -5.21 -8.58 -5.85
CA LEU A 264 -4.24 -9.12 -6.81
C LEU A 264 -4.39 -10.62 -6.97
N TYR A 265 -4.48 -11.36 -5.86
CA TYR A 265 -4.64 -12.81 -5.87
C TYR A 265 -5.88 -13.29 -6.63
N GLY A 266 -7.01 -12.64 -6.40
CA GLY A 266 -8.26 -13.00 -7.06
C GLY A 266 -8.28 -12.60 -8.53
N LEU A 267 -7.89 -11.37 -8.85
CA LEU A 267 -7.91 -10.84 -10.22
C LEU A 267 -6.95 -11.57 -11.13
N GLU A 268 -5.74 -11.93 -10.64
CA GLU A 268 -4.77 -12.76 -11.37
C GLU A 268 -5.36 -14.13 -11.78
N ARG A 269 -6.30 -14.65 -11.01
CA ARG A 269 -7.00 -15.92 -11.23
C ARG A 269 -8.33 -15.78 -11.97
N GLY A 270 -8.62 -14.58 -12.49
CA GLY A 270 -9.85 -14.31 -13.22
C GLY A 270 -11.11 -14.25 -12.33
N TRP A 271 -10.98 -14.05 -11.03
CA TRP A 271 -12.13 -13.85 -10.16
C TRP A 271 -12.79 -12.48 -10.43
N THR A 272 -14.09 -12.42 -10.13
CA THR A 272 -14.78 -11.12 -10.15
C THR A 272 -14.17 -10.16 -9.12
N LEU A 273 -14.27 -8.86 -9.39
CA LEU A 273 -13.78 -7.83 -8.47
C LEU A 273 -14.45 -7.95 -7.07
N VAL A 274 -15.74 -8.26 -7.05
CA VAL A 274 -16.52 -8.50 -5.81
C VAL A 274 -15.93 -9.67 -5.00
N ARG A 275 -15.63 -10.80 -5.65
CA ARG A 275 -15.03 -11.96 -4.97
C ARG A 275 -13.62 -11.66 -4.47
N SER A 276 -12.84 -10.95 -5.26
CA SER A 276 -11.48 -10.53 -4.89
C SER A 276 -11.50 -9.57 -3.70
N ALA A 277 -12.45 -8.63 -3.67
CA ALA A 277 -12.67 -7.71 -2.57
C ALA A 277 -13.13 -8.43 -1.28
N ALA A 278 -13.95 -9.48 -1.40
CA ALA A 278 -14.33 -10.30 -0.26
C ALA A 278 -13.14 -11.02 0.39
N LEU A 279 -12.19 -11.52 -0.43
CA LEU A 279 -10.92 -12.03 0.08
C LEU A 279 -10.10 -10.92 0.76
N GLY A 280 -10.04 -9.73 0.15
CA GLY A 280 -9.38 -8.57 0.73
C GLY A 280 -9.90 -8.22 2.13
N ASN A 281 -11.23 -8.22 2.34
CA ASN A 281 -11.86 -7.99 3.65
C ASN A 281 -11.43 -9.04 4.69
N ARG A 282 -11.35 -10.32 4.31
CA ARG A 282 -10.88 -11.39 5.21
C ARG A 282 -9.43 -11.18 5.62
N LEU A 283 -8.57 -10.81 4.67
CA LEU A 283 -7.15 -10.57 4.91
C LEU A 283 -6.92 -9.34 5.79
N GLY A 284 -7.64 -8.25 5.56
CA GLY A 284 -7.59 -7.07 6.42
C GLY A 284 -8.01 -7.39 7.86
N ALA A 285 -9.10 -8.14 8.04
CA ALA A 285 -9.58 -8.57 9.34
C ALA A 285 -8.63 -9.55 10.06
N LEU A 286 -7.91 -10.37 9.32
CA LEU A 286 -6.88 -11.25 9.89
C LEU A 286 -5.64 -10.45 10.28
N LYS A 287 -5.18 -9.55 9.39
CA LYS A 287 -3.97 -8.77 9.58
C LYS A 287 -4.06 -7.85 10.80
N ILE A 288 -5.20 -7.22 11.08
CA ILE A 288 -5.37 -6.28 12.19
C ILE A 288 -5.10 -6.91 13.57
N SER A 289 -5.15 -8.24 13.66
CA SER A 289 -4.84 -9.02 14.87
C SER A 289 -3.34 -9.32 15.03
N SER A 290 -2.48 -8.68 14.24
CA SER A 290 -1.02 -8.82 14.31
C SER A 290 -0.35 -7.46 14.23
N ARG A 291 0.75 -7.28 14.97
CA ARG A 291 1.55 -6.04 14.92
C ARG A 291 2.45 -6.01 13.71
N GLY A 292 2.64 -4.81 13.13
CA GLY A 292 3.45 -4.59 11.93
C GLY A 292 2.81 -5.12 10.65
N GLY A 293 3.31 -4.69 9.48
CA GLY A 293 2.73 -5.03 8.16
C GLY A 293 3.01 -6.48 7.72
N GLN A 294 4.06 -7.13 8.24
CA GLN A 294 4.60 -8.39 7.73
C GLN A 294 4.80 -9.46 8.82
N ASN A 295 3.91 -9.52 9.83
CA ASN A 295 4.01 -10.46 10.94
C ASN A 295 2.79 -11.39 11.10
N HIS A 296 1.72 -11.16 10.31
CA HIS A 296 0.55 -12.03 10.30
C HIS A 296 0.84 -13.35 9.56
N ARG A 297 0.08 -14.40 9.90
CA ARG A 297 0.13 -15.70 9.23
C ARG A 297 -1.24 -16.04 8.70
N LEU A 298 -1.29 -16.54 7.47
CA LEU A 298 -2.52 -16.97 6.84
C LEU A 298 -2.82 -18.42 7.16
N GLU A 299 -4.08 -18.70 7.45
CA GLU A 299 -4.57 -20.08 7.54
C GLU A 299 -4.89 -20.58 6.12
N PRO A 300 -4.63 -21.87 5.79
CA PRO A 300 -4.92 -22.42 4.46
C PRO A 300 -6.38 -22.26 4.01
N SER A 301 -7.30 -22.17 4.96
CA SER A 301 -8.74 -21.99 4.72
C SER A 301 -9.13 -20.56 4.28
N ILE A 302 -8.23 -19.57 4.37
CA ILE A 302 -8.56 -18.17 4.12
C ILE A 302 -9.09 -17.91 2.70
N VAL A 303 -8.65 -18.70 1.73
CA VAL A 303 -9.05 -18.61 0.31
C VAL A 303 -10.35 -19.39 0.04
N GLY A 304 -10.70 -20.33 0.92
CA GLY A 304 -11.86 -21.19 0.78
C GLY A 304 -13.18 -20.46 0.99
N ASN A 305 -14.12 -20.67 0.04
CA ASN A 305 -15.53 -20.24 -0.02
C ASN A 305 -15.80 -18.76 -0.15
#